data_09464ebd09e3168ed40afdd65bd27177
#
_entry.id   09464ebd09e3168ed40afdd65bd27177
#
_cell.length_a   1.000
_cell.length_b   1.000
_cell.length_c   1.000
_cell.angle_alpha   90.00
_cell.angle_beta   90.00
_cell.angle_gamma   90.00
#
_symmetry.space_group_name_H-M   'P 1'
#
loop_
_entity.id
_entity.type
_entity.pdbx_description
1 polymer ?
#
loop_
_entity_poly.entity_id
_entity_poly.type
_entity_poly.pdbx_seq_one_letter_code
_entity_poly.pdbx_strand_id
1 'polypeptide(L)'
;VNSLAGIVRAHVAARDHQIRLVVGARLRPVDGPDIIVHPCDRAGYETLSMLLSEANMRGSKAAPILYLADLARLPASTALLVMPPRHPDAHYQTHLQTIRQIAKGQLFAGICLYRDGADEARCQMLAAAAAALGLRVAAAADALYHIPDRRPLADVLACIREKQQLDDAGYLISRNAERHLIDCAEAERRWRHVPDALDGARALADLCHFSMDDLSYEYPDELKPGGRTAMQELAFQTWRGAEKHYPDAIPDKVSAYLKHELILIERLNIAPYFLTVFDIVRFARGRGILCQGRGSAANSAVC
;
A
#
# COMPACT_ATOMS: atom_id res chain seq x y z
N VAL A 1 2.92 0.11 -9.71
CA VAL A 1 3.20 -1.32 -9.81
C VAL A 1 4.21 -1.69 -8.74
N ASN A 2 4.02 -2.82 -8.09
CA ASN A 2 4.84 -3.33 -6.98
C ASN A 2 5.07 -2.30 -5.86
N SER A 3 4.07 -1.48 -5.54
CA SER A 3 4.19 -0.40 -4.57
C SER A 3 2.84 0.04 -4.03
N LEU A 4 2.83 0.48 -2.77
CA LEU A 4 1.75 1.20 -2.12
C LEU A 4 2.03 2.72 -2.03
N ALA A 5 2.99 3.23 -2.80
CA ALA A 5 3.42 4.60 -2.80
C ALA A 5 2.28 5.55 -3.08
N GLY A 6 1.60 6.24 -2.71
CA GLY A 6 0.44 7.06 -3.04
C GLY A 6 -0.81 6.73 -2.25
N ILE A 7 -0.80 5.60 -1.49
CA ILE A 7 -2.00 5.17 -0.77
C ILE A 7 -2.45 6.19 0.29
N VAL A 8 -1.51 6.82 1.00
CA VAL A 8 -1.82 7.84 2.00
C VAL A 8 -2.46 9.07 1.35
N ARG A 9 -1.92 9.51 0.20
CA ARG A 9 -2.48 10.63 -0.55
C ARG A 9 -3.88 10.30 -1.08
N ALA A 10 -4.07 9.07 -1.58
CA ALA A 10 -5.38 8.58 -2.02
C ALA A 10 -6.38 8.52 -0.86
N HIS A 11 -5.95 8.04 0.32
CA HIS A 11 -6.78 7.97 1.52
C HIS A 11 -7.25 9.36 1.98
N VAL A 12 -6.35 10.34 2.05
CA VAL A 12 -6.71 11.72 2.42
C VAL A 12 -7.71 12.30 1.41
N ALA A 13 -7.44 12.17 0.10
CA ALA A 13 -8.35 12.66 -0.94
C ALA A 13 -9.71 11.95 -0.89
N ALA A 14 -9.74 10.64 -0.70
CA ALA A 14 -10.97 9.87 -0.60
C ALA A 14 -11.84 10.31 0.59
N ARG A 15 -11.22 10.58 1.74
CA ARG A 15 -11.89 11.12 2.93
C ARG A 15 -12.45 12.53 2.67
N ASP A 16 -11.66 13.42 2.07
CA ASP A 16 -12.06 14.78 1.79
C ASP A 16 -13.24 14.86 0.79
N HIS A 17 -13.31 13.90 -0.14
CA HIS A 17 -14.38 13.78 -1.12
C HIS A 17 -15.48 12.77 -0.74
N GLN A 18 -15.43 12.18 0.46
CA GLN A 18 -16.39 11.18 0.95
C GLN A 18 -16.57 9.99 -0.01
N ILE A 19 -15.46 9.55 -0.62
CA ILE A 19 -15.42 8.39 -1.52
C ILE A 19 -14.79 7.22 -0.79
N ARG A 20 -15.38 6.02 -0.90
CA ARG A 20 -14.76 4.80 -0.37
C ARG A 20 -13.52 4.45 -1.17
N LEU A 21 -12.37 4.36 -0.50
CA LEU A 21 -11.13 3.87 -1.08
C LEU A 21 -11.03 2.35 -0.90
N VAL A 22 -10.86 1.63 -2.00
CA VAL A 22 -10.45 0.22 -1.98
C VAL A 22 -8.94 0.15 -2.08
N VAL A 23 -8.30 -0.24 -0.99
CA VAL A 23 -6.83 -0.35 -0.92
C VAL A 23 -6.36 -1.53 -1.77
N GLY A 24 -5.24 -1.37 -2.49
CA GLY A 24 -4.67 -2.46 -3.26
C GLY A 24 -3.34 -2.09 -3.91
N ALA A 25 -2.63 -3.12 -4.35
CA ALA A 25 -1.39 -2.97 -5.12
C ALA A 25 -1.41 -3.86 -6.35
N ARG A 26 -0.98 -3.31 -7.48
CA ARG A 26 -0.72 -4.09 -8.69
C ARG A 26 0.64 -4.74 -8.57
N LEU A 27 0.67 -6.04 -8.45
CA LEU A 27 1.86 -6.88 -8.46
C LEU A 27 2.17 -7.30 -9.90
N ARG A 28 3.45 -7.27 -10.24
CA ARG A 28 3.96 -7.74 -11.52
C ARG A 28 4.99 -8.83 -11.27
N PRO A 29 4.57 -10.10 -11.19
CA PRO A 29 5.48 -11.24 -11.12
C PRO A 29 6.32 -11.32 -12.40
N VAL A 30 7.57 -11.79 -12.28
CA VAL A 30 8.45 -11.99 -13.45
C VAL A 30 8.06 -13.23 -14.27
N ASP A 31 7.26 -14.12 -13.68
CA ASP A 31 6.85 -15.42 -14.20
C ASP A 31 5.33 -15.55 -14.42
N GLY A 32 4.61 -14.41 -14.51
CA GLY A 32 3.16 -14.45 -14.70
C GLY A 32 2.52 -13.10 -15.04
N PRO A 33 1.18 -13.07 -15.17
CA PRO A 33 0.45 -11.84 -15.45
C PRO A 33 0.46 -10.87 -14.28
N ASP A 34 0.13 -9.60 -14.52
CA ASP A 34 -0.13 -8.63 -13.48
C ASP A 34 -1.33 -9.07 -12.62
N ILE A 35 -1.24 -8.88 -11.31
CA ILE A 35 -2.30 -9.22 -10.35
C ILE A 35 -2.51 -8.01 -9.44
N ILE A 36 -3.75 -7.57 -9.31
CA ILE A 36 -4.08 -6.58 -8.29
C ILE A 36 -4.49 -7.33 -7.03
N VAL A 37 -3.78 -7.08 -5.94
CA VAL A 37 -4.07 -7.67 -4.63
C VAL A 37 -4.71 -6.61 -3.76
N HIS A 38 -5.90 -6.93 -3.25
CA HIS A 38 -6.65 -6.11 -2.32
C HIS A 38 -6.67 -6.78 -0.95
N PRO A 39 -6.08 -6.17 0.09
CA PRO A 39 -6.26 -6.64 1.46
C PRO A 39 -7.71 -6.40 1.90
N CYS A 40 -8.35 -7.41 2.47
CA CYS A 40 -9.69 -7.30 3.02
C CYS A 40 -9.68 -6.89 4.50
N ASP A 41 -8.55 -7.10 5.18
CA ASP A 41 -8.31 -6.76 6.57
C ASP A 41 -6.86 -6.31 6.82
N ARG A 42 -6.53 -5.98 8.07
CA ARG A 42 -5.17 -5.58 8.50
C ARG A 42 -4.13 -6.67 8.21
N ALA A 43 -4.44 -7.94 8.45
CA ALA A 43 -3.48 -9.03 8.23
C ALA A 43 -3.13 -9.19 6.75
N GLY A 44 -4.11 -9.00 5.86
CA GLY A 44 -3.89 -8.93 4.41
C GLY A 44 -2.97 -7.77 4.02
N TYR A 45 -3.17 -6.59 4.62
CA TYR A 45 -2.34 -5.41 4.36
C TYR A 45 -0.90 -5.58 4.86
N GLU A 46 -0.72 -6.13 6.07
CA GLU A 46 0.60 -6.43 6.65
C GLU A 46 1.37 -7.39 5.74
N THR A 47 0.74 -8.48 5.34
CA THR A 47 1.39 -9.48 4.47
C THR A 47 1.73 -8.91 3.10
N LEU A 48 0.83 -8.12 2.49
CA LEU A 48 1.10 -7.44 1.22
C LEU A 48 2.29 -6.47 1.35
N SER A 49 2.36 -5.70 2.42
CA SER A 49 3.45 -4.76 2.68
C SER A 49 4.79 -5.47 2.88
N MET A 50 4.82 -6.59 3.61
CA MET A 50 6.00 -7.44 3.77
C MET A 50 6.47 -8.01 2.44
N LEU A 51 5.55 -8.55 1.65
CA LEU A 51 5.84 -9.12 0.33
C LEU A 51 6.45 -8.08 -0.62
N LEU A 52 5.91 -6.86 -0.65
CA LEU A 52 6.47 -5.76 -1.43
C LEU A 52 7.86 -5.34 -0.94
N SER A 53 8.09 -5.34 0.37
CA SER A 53 9.41 -5.03 0.95
C SER A 53 10.45 -6.08 0.54
N GLU A 54 10.13 -7.36 0.63
CA GLU A 54 11.01 -8.44 0.22
C GLU A 54 11.29 -8.44 -1.29
N ALA A 55 10.28 -8.16 -2.11
CA ALA A 55 10.47 -8.02 -3.56
C ALA A 55 11.50 -6.91 -3.88
N ASN A 56 11.46 -5.79 -3.14
CA ASN A 56 12.44 -4.71 -3.26
C ASN A 56 13.84 -5.14 -2.77
N MET A 57 13.93 -5.96 -1.73
CA MET A 57 15.21 -6.48 -1.21
C MET A 57 15.83 -7.52 -2.13
N ARG A 58 15.04 -8.34 -2.83
CA ARG A 58 15.52 -9.30 -3.84
C ARG A 58 16.03 -8.61 -5.10
N GLY A 59 15.46 -7.49 -5.46
CA GLY A 59 15.81 -6.73 -6.66
C GLY A 59 16.52 -5.42 -6.35
N SER A 60 16.09 -4.38 -7.02
CA SER A 60 16.51 -3.01 -6.76
C SER A 60 15.29 -2.11 -6.60
N LYS A 61 15.48 -0.89 -6.08
CA LYS A 61 14.39 0.09 -5.89
C LYS A 61 13.57 0.35 -7.17
N ALA A 62 14.20 0.26 -8.34
CA ALA A 62 13.55 0.48 -9.63
C ALA A 62 13.02 -0.82 -10.28
N ALA A 63 13.49 -1.97 -9.84
CA ALA A 63 13.16 -3.29 -10.40
C ALA A 63 12.99 -4.34 -9.28
N PRO A 64 11.91 -4.27 -8.51
CA PRO A 64 11.59 -5.28 -7.51
C PRO A 64 11.29 -6.62 -8.19
N ILE A 65 11.77 -7.72 -7.59
CA ILE A 65 11.60 -9.07 -8.10
C ILE A 65 10.54 -9.79 -7.28
N LEU A 66 9.47 -10.22 -7.94
CA LEU A 66 8.34 -10.96 -7.36
C LEU A 66 7.99 -12.13 -8.27
N TYR A 67 7.65 -13.27 -7.67
CA TYR A 67 7.26 -14.49 -8.37
C TYR A 67 5.81 -14.87 -8.04
N LEU A 68 5.17 -15.65 -8.90
CA LEU A 68 3.83 -16.18 -8.63
C LEU A 68 3.78 -16.99 -7.31
N ALA A 69 4.84 -17.74 -7.02
CA ALA A 69 4.94 -18.51 -5.77
C ALA A 69 4.82 -17.65 -4.51
N ASP A 70 5.19 -16.38 -4.56
CA ASP A 70 5.07 -15.46 -3.42
C ASP A 70 3.60 -15.24 -3.00
N LEU A 71 2.65 -15.42 -3.91
CA LEU A 71 1.21 -15.28 -3.62
C LEU A 71 0.70 -16.31 -2.59
N ALA A 72 1.37 -17.45 -2.44
CA ALA A 72 1.04 -18.45 -1.43
C ALA A 72 1.12 -17.93 0.01
N ARG A 73 1.83 -16.84 0.22
CA ARG A 73 1.98 -16.19 1.54
C ARG A 73 0.81 -15.30 1.90
N LEU A 74 0.07 -14.81 0.90
CA LEU A 74 -1.10 -13.97 1.14
C LEU A 74 -2.16 -14.77 1.89
N PRO A 75 -2.79 -14.20 2.94
CA PRO A 75 -3.83 -14.88 3.69
C PRO A 75 -5.14 -14.98 2.89
N ALA A 76 -6.06 -15.80 3.39
CA ALA A 76 -7.39 -15.92 2.79
C ALA A 76 -8.19 -14.60 2.81
N SER A 77 -7.84 -13.68 3.71
CA SER A 77 -8.40 -12.33 3.78
C SER A 77 -7.80 -11.36 2.75
N THR A 78 -7.58 -11.85 1.52
CA THR A 78 -7.19 -11.05 0.37
C THR A 78 -8.08 -11.36 -0.83
N ALA A 79 -8.37 -10.35 -1.65
CA ALA A 79 -9.01 -10.52 -2.94
C ALA A 79 -7.99 -10.24 -4.05
N LEU A 80 -7.90 -11.15 -5.01
CA LEU A 80 -6.94 -11.09 -6.10
C LEU A 80 -7.68 -10.92 -7.43
N LEU A 81 -7.31 -9.91 -8.19
CA LEU A 81 -7.80 -9.68 -9.55
C LEU A 81 -6.66 -9.91 -10.53
N VAL A 82 -6.72 -11.02 -11.27
CA VAL A 82 -5.73 -11.34 -12.30
C VAL A 82 -6.02 -10.47 -13.53
N MET A 83 -5.07 -9.61 -13.89
CA MET A 83 -5.22 -8.73 -15.04
C MET A 83 -4.93 -9.49 -16.32
N PRO A 84 -5.82 -9.39 -17.33
CA PRO A 84 -5.57 -10.06 -18.58
C PRO A 84 -4.44 -9.38 -19.35
N PRO A 85 -3.63 -10.13 -20.11
CA PRO A 85 -2.75 -9.54 -21.11
C PRO A 85 -3.61 -8.93 -22.23
N ARG A 86 -3.02 -7.99 -22.97
CA ARG A 86 -3.72 -7.32 -24.08
C ARG A 86 -4.14 -8.31 -25.19
N HIS A 87 -3.32 -9.34 -25.36
CA HIS A 87 -3.55 -10.47 -26.28
C HIS A 87 -3.50 -11.77 -25.48
N PRO A 88 -4.66 -12.22 -24.93
CA PRO A 88 -4.72 -13.48 -24.17
C PRO A 88 -4.38 -14.67 -25.09
N ASP A 89 -3.60 -15.60 -24.56
CA ASP A 89 -3.20 -16.83 -25.21
C ASP A 89 -3.40 -18.03 -24.27
N ALA A 90 -2.98 -19.22 -24.70
CA ALA A 90 -3.07 -20.44 -23.90
C ALA A 90 -2.24 -20.35 -22.58
N HIS A 91 -1.16 -19.56 -22.56
CA HIS A 91 -0.35 -19.38 -21.36
C HIS A 91 -1.13 -18.62 -20.27
N TYR A 92 -2.01 -17.70 -20.65
CA TYR A 92 -2.84 -16.99 -19.67
C TYR A 92 -3.75 -17.94 -18.90
N GLN A 93 -4.36 -18.93 -19.57
CA GLN A 93 -5.18 -19.94 -18.91
C GLN A 93 -4.34 -20.79 -17.93
N THR A 94 -3.14 -21.19 -18.34
CA THR A 94 -2.20 -21.91 -17.46
C THR A 94 -1.83 -21.09 -16.23
N HIS A 95 -1.56 -19.79 -16.40
CA HIS A 95 -1.29 -18.89 -15.28
C HIS A 95 -2.48 -18.77 -14.33
N LEU A 96 -3.72 -18.62 -14.86
CA LEU A 96 -4.92 -18.59 -14.02
C LEU A 96 -5.06 -19.87 -13.19
N GLN A 97 -4.80 -21.03 -13.80
CA GLN A 97 -4.82 -22.32 -13.11
C GLN A 97 -3.76 -22.41 -12.01
N THR A 98 -2.54 -21.97 -12.30
CA THR A 98 -1.44 -21.93 -11.33
C THR A 98 -1.78 -21.01 -10.16
N ILE A 99 -2.25 -19.78 -10.45
CA ILE A 99 -2.61 -18.81 -9.41
C ILE A 99 -3.75 -19.35 -8.53
N ARG A 100 -4.76 -20.00 -9.13
CA ARG A 100 -5.84 -20.65 -8.39
C ARG A 100 -5.36 -21.72 -7.41
N GLN A 101 -4.32 -22.48 -7.77
CA GLN A 101 -3.77 -23.54 -6.91
C GLN A 101 -2.99 -22.98 -5.71
N ILE A 102 -2.34 -21.84 -5.87
CA ILE A 102 -1.47 -21.27 -4.83
C ILE A 102 -2.14 -20.16 -4.00
N ALA A 103 -3.10 -19.43 -4.58
CA ALA A 103 -3.78 -18.33 -3.88
C ALA A 103 -4.78 -18.88 -2.85
N LYS A 104 -4.69 -18.38 -1.61
CA LYS A 104 -5.63 -18.72 -0.53
C LYS A 104 -6.83 -17.78 -0.49
N GLY A 105 -6.66 -16.55 -1.01
CA GLY A 105 -7.69 -15.53 -1.07
C GLY A 105 -8.69 -15.74 -2.20
N GLN A 106 -9.70 -14.87 -2.26
CA GLN A 106 -10.69 -14.93 -3.32
C GLN A 106 -10.10 -14.44 -4.65
N LEU A 107 -10.24 -15.26 -5.69
CA LEU A 107 -9.65 -15.02 -7.00
C LEU A 107 -10.71 -14.62 -8.02
N PHE A 108 -10.43 -13.52 -8.74
CA PHE A 108 -11.23 -13.00 -9.84
C PHE A 108 -10.39 -12.91 -11.11
N ALA A 109 -10.99 -13.25 -12.25
CA ALA A 109 -10.40 -13.04 -13.55
C ALA A 109 -10.83 -11.68 -14.10
N GLY A 110 -9.87 -10.78 -14.36
CA GLY A 110 -10.14 -9.44 -14.86
C GLY A 110 -10.60 -9.44 -16.31
N ILE A 111 -11.55 -8.56 -16.65
CA ILE A 111 -11.94 -8.25 -18.02
C ILE A 111 -11.69 -6.76 -18.25
N CYS A 112 -10.78 -6.45 -19.20
CA CYS A 112 -10.46 -5.09 -19.61
C CYS A 112 -10.97 -4.82 -21.01
N LEU A 113 -11.61 -3.66 -21.20
CA LEU A 113 -12.06 -3.16 -22.50
C LEU A 113 -11.16 -2.02 -22.95
N TYR A 114 -10.48 -2.19 -24.06
CA TYR A 114 -9.51 -1.22 -24.60
C TYR A 114 -10.04 -0.42 -25.80
N ARG A 115 -11.25 -0.76 -26.30
CA ARG A 115 -11.89 -0.17 -27.48
C ARG A 115 -10.97 -0.14 -28.70
N ASP A 116 -10.28 -1.24 -28.90
CA ASP A 116 -9.33 -1.45 -30.00
C ASP A 116 -9.88 -2.32 -31.14
N GLY A 117 -11.19 -2.63 -31.09
CA GLY A 117 -11.89 -3.46 -32.07
C GLY A 117 -11.84 -4.96 -31.78
N ALA A 118 -11.05 -5.41 -30.80
CA ALA A 118 -10.93 -6.84 -30.44
C ALA A 118 -11.61 -7.18 -29.09
N ASP A 119 -12.32 -6.24 -28.48
CA ASP A 119 -12.87 -6.40 -27.12
C ASP A 119 -13.84 -7.57 -27.01
N GLU A 120 -14.74 -7.75 -27.98
CA GLU A 120 -15.75 -8.81 -27.92
C GLU A 120 -15.11 -10.21 -27.91
N ALA A 121 -14.22 -10.49 -28.86
CA ALA A 121 -13.51 -11.76 -28.94
C ALA A 121 -12.64 -11.99 -27.68
N ARG A 122 -11.99 -10.92 -27.18
CA ARG A 122 -11.21 -10.97 -25.94
C ARG A 122 -12.08 -11.28 -24.74
N CYS A 123 -13.23 -10.64 -24.59
CA CYS A 123 -14.17 -10.89 -23.50
C CYS A 123 -14.68 -12.32 -23.51
N GLN A 124 -15.07 -12.86 -24.68
CA GLN A 124 -15.54 -14.24 -24.81
C GLN A 124 -14.45 -15.24 -24.38
N MET A 125 -13.21 -15.04 -24.84
CA MET A 125 -12.08 -15.88 -24.48
C MET A 125 -11.78 -15.84 -22.98
N LEU A 126 -11.74 -14.65 -22.39
CA LEU A 126 -11.46 -14.48 -20.96
C LEU A 126 -12.56 -15.04 -20.08
N ALA A 127 -13.82 -14.82 -20.45
CA ALA A 127 -14.97 -15.39 -19.74
C ALA A 127 -14.99 -16.93 -19.81
N ALA A 128 -14.69 -17.51 -20.99
CA ALA A 128 -14.58 -18.95 -21.14
C ALA A 128 -13.43 -19.54 -20.30
N ALA A 129 -12.26 -18.91 -20.30
CA ALA A 129 -11.11 -19.32 -19.46
C ALA A 129 -11.44 -19.26 -17.96
N ALA A 130 -12.12 -18.22 -17.51
CA ALA A 130 -12.57 -18.09 -16.13
C ALA A 130 -13.60 -19.17 -15.77
N ALA A 131 -14.60 -19.38 -16.62
CA ALA A 131 -15.66 -20.38 -16.41
C ALA A 131 -15.11 -21.80 -16.32
N ALA A 132 -14.14 -22.16 -17.18
CA ALA A 132 -13.46 -23.46 -17.15
C ALA A 132 -12.79 -23.76 -15.81
N LEU A 133 -12.40 -22.73 -15.08
CA LEU A 133 -11.78 -22.82 -13.76
C LEU A 133 -12.75 -22.51 -12.61
N GLY A 134 -14.04 -22.24 -12.88
CA GLY A 134 -15.02 -21.83 -11.89
C GLY A 134 -14.66 -20.50 -11.20
N LEU A 135 -13.98 -19.60 -11.89
CA LEU A 135 -13.62 -18.26 -11.39
C LEU A 135 -14.68 -17.24 -11.77
N ARG A 136 -14.93 -16.28 -10.88
CA ARG A 136 -15.75 -15.13 -11.22
C ARG A 136 -14.94 -14.14 -12.07
N VAL A 137 -15.59 -13.59 -13.07
CA VAL A 137 -15.01 -12.48 -13.84
C VAL A 137 -15.25 -11.16 -13.09
N ALA A 138 -14.37 -10.18 -13.26
CA ALA A 138 -14.57 -8.83 -12.72
C ALA A 138 -14.12 -7.77 -13.72
N ALA A 139 -14.92 -6.73 -13.89
CA ALA A 139 -14.60 -5.60 -14.74
C ALA A 139 -13.42 -4.81 -14.17
N ALA A 140 -12.44 -4.51 -15.02
CA ALA A 140 -11.28 -3.70 -14.67
C ALA A 140 -11.11 -2.58 -15.71
N ALA A 141 -11.19 -1.34 -15.28
CA ALA A 141 -10.99 -0.19 -16.16
C ALA A 141 -9.54 -0.03 -16.61
N ASP A 142 -8.59 -0.53 -15.81
CA ASP A 142 -7.13 -0.40 -16.03
C ASP A 142 -6.73 1.05 -16.39
N ALA A 143 -7.33 2.03 -15.68
CA ALA A 143 -7.15 3.44 -15.94
C ALA A 143 -5.72 3.90 -15.64
N LEU A 144 -5.14 4.71 -16.53
CA LEU A 144 -3.84 5.34 -16.38
C LEU A 144 -3.95 6.84 -16.03
N TYR A 145 -5.07 7.44 -16.34
CA TYR A 145 -5.34 8.88 -16.14
C TYR A 145 -6.84 9.10 -15.83
N HIS A 146 -7.15 10.25 -15.30
CA HIS A 146 -8.52 10.55 -14.86
C HIS A 146 -9.43 11.07 -16.00
N ILE A 147 -8.87 11.72 -17.02
CA ILE A 147 -9.58 12.18 -18.22
C ILE A 147 -8.76 11.90 -19.48
N PRO A 148 -9.40 11.78 -20.66
CA PRO A 148 -8.71 11.48 -21.94
C PRO A 148 -7.60 12.47 -22.28
N ASP A 149 -7.76 13.75 -21.96
CA ASP A 149 -6.78 14.82 -22.28
C ASP A 149 -5.43 14.66 -21.55
N ARG A 150 -5.38 13.76 -20.54
CA ARG A 150 -4.12 13.42 -19.85
C ARG A 150 -3.33 12.29 -20.49
N ARG A 151 -3.83 11.72 -21.58
CA ARG A 151 -3.09 10.70 -22.34
C ARG A 151 -1.70 11.14 -22.76
N PRO A 152 -1.47 12.34 -23.35
CA PRO A 152 -0.12 12.74 -23.76
C PRO A 152 0.89 12.71 -22.60
N LEU A 153 0.47 13.12 -21.40
CA LEU A 153 1.32 13.03 -20.21
C LEU A 153 1.67 11.57 -19.85
N ALA A 154 0.69 10.66 -19.93
CA ALA A 154 0.93 9.24 -19.66
C ALA A 154 1.89 8.62 -20.68
N ASP A 155 1.78 9.00 -21.97
CA ASP A 155 2.64 8.56 -23.06
C ASP A 155 4.09 9.02 -22.82
N VAL A 156 4.29 10.29 -22.45
CA VAL A 156 5.62 10.83 -22.09
C VAL A 156 6.21 10.11 -20.88
N LEU A 157 5.41 9.87 -19.83
CA LEU A 157 5.87 9.14 -18.64
C LEU A 157 6.24 7.69 -18.96
N ALA A 158 5.51 7.04 -19.88
CA ALA A 158 5.85 5.69 -20.35
C ALA A 158 7.20 5.70 -21.09
N CYS A 159 7.42 6.67 -21.97
CA CYS A 159 8.67 6.83 -22.71
C CYS A 159 9.88 7.11 -21.79
N ILE A 160 9.70 7.96 -20.77
CA ILE A 160 10.74 8.23 -19.76
C ILE A 160 11.12 6.95 -19.01
N ARG A 161 10.13 6.16 -18.61
CA ARG A 161 10.35 4.89 -17.87
C ARG A 161 11.15 3.90 -18.72
N GLU A 162 10.83 3.79 -19.99
CA GLU A 162 11.47 2.84 -20.91
C GLU A 162 12.71 3.45 -21.62
N LYS A 163 13.05 4.71 -21.28
CA LYS A 163 14.19 5.45 -21.88
C LYS A 163 14.13 5.52 -23.40
N GLN A 164 12.95 5.74 -23.95
CA GLN A 164 12.71 5.91 -25.39
C GLN A 164 12.20 7.31 -25.72
N GLN A 165 12.38 7.75 -26.96
CA GLN A 165 11.76 8.97 -27.46
C GLN A 165 10.31 8.71 -27.84
N LEU A 166 9.47 9.76 -27.83
CA LEU A 166 8.04 9.64 -28.13
C LEU A 166 7.79 9.16 -29.57
N ASP A 167 8.60 9.63 -30.50
CA ASP A 167 8.52 9.26 -31.93
C ASP A 167 8.86 7.79 -32.18
N ASP A 168 9.67 7.19 -31.31
CA ASP A 168 10.11 5.80 -31.40
C ASP A 168 9.24 4.87 -30.52
N ALA A 169 8.24 5.41 -29.81
CA ALA A 169 7.47 4.69 -28.79
C ALA A 169 6.64 3.52 -29.37
N GLY A 170 6.20 3.60 -30.61
CA GLY A 170 5.48 2.53 -31.29
C GLY A 170 4.33 1.95 -30.46
N TYR A 171 4.42 0.64 -30.14
CA TYR A 171 3.41 -0.08 -29.34
C TYR A 171 3.54 0.14 -27.83
N LEU A 172 4.51 0.89 -27.37
CA LEU A 172 4.68 1.22 -25.95
C LEU A 172 3.53 2.08 -25.43
N ILE A 173 3.00 2.95 -26.27
CA ILE A 173 1.89 3.84 -25.95
C ILE A 173 0.55 3.23 -26.37
N SER A 174 -0.53 3.67 -25.72
CA SER A 174 -1.88 3.19 -26.04
C SER A 174 -2.36 3.76 -27.38
N ARG A 175 -3.10 2.95 -28.19
CA ARG A 175 -3.66 3.37 -29.48
C ARG A 175 -4.69 4.49 -29.35
N ASN A 176 -5.39 4.57 -28.23
CA ASN A 176 -6.47 5.52 -27.95
C ASN A 176 -6.37 6.07 -26.54
N ALA A 177 -7.26 6.98 -26.15
CA ALA A 177 -7.33 7.60 -24.84
C ALA A 177 -8.36 6.93 -23.90
N GLU A 178 -8.74 5.68 -24.15
CA GLU A 178 -9.83 5.00 -23.44
C GLU A 178 -9.46 4.49 -22.04
N ARG A 179 -8.19 4.57 -21.63
CA ARG A 179 -7.72 4.17 -20.30
C ARG A 179 -7.85 5.31 -19.29
N HIS A 180 -9.04 5.90 -19.22
CA HIS A 180 -9.39 6.96 -18.27
C HIS A 180 -10.46 6.48 -17.28
N LEU A 181 -10.69 7.25 -16.22
CA LEU A 181 -11.80 7.00 -15.30
C LEU A 181 -13.13 7.27 -16.01
N ILE A 182 -14.08 6.39 -15.79
CA ILE A 182 -15.43 6.48 -16.34
C ILE A 182 -16.46 6.48 -15.22
N ASP A 183 -17.60 7.08 -15.45
CA ASP A 183 -18.72 7.02 -14.53
C ASP A 183 -19.47 5.68 -14.59
N CYS A 184 -20.40 5.48 -13.66
CA CYS A 184 -21.17 4.23 -13.57
C CYS A 184 -22.01 3.97 -14.81
N ALA A 185 -22.63 5.00 -15.42
CA ALA A 185 -23.47 4.86 -16.60
C ALA A 185 -22.63 4.44 -17.82
N GLU A 186 -21.44 5.00 -17.98
CA GLU A 186 -20.52 4.57 -19.02
C GLU A 186 -19.98 3.16 -18.76
N ALA A 187 -19.72 2.79 -17.50
CA ALA A 187 -19.34 1.44 -17.16
C ALA A 187 -20.44 0.44 -17.55
N GLU A 188 -21.69 0.69 -17.21
CA GLU A 188 -22.82 -0.16 -17.59
C GLU A 188 -22.96 -0.28 -19.11
N ARG A 189 -22.78 0.80 -19.86
CA ARG A 189 -22.80 0.75 -21.33
C ARG A 189 -21.65 -0.08 -21.90
N ARG A 190 -20.44 0.06 -21.35
CA ARG A 190 -19.24 -0.64 -21.84
C ARG A 190 -19.31 -2.14 -21.61
N TRP A 191 -19.71 -2.56 -20.40
CA TRP A 191 -19.79 -3.97 -20.02
C TRP A 191 -21.17 -4.62 -20.26
N ARG A 192 -22.09 -3.96 -20.99
CA ARG A 192 -23.45 -4.50 -21.25
C ARG A 192 -23.48 -5.91 -21.82
N HIS A 193 -22.45 -6.34 -22.54
CA HIS A 193 -22.33 -7.68 -23.13
C HIS A 193 -21.68 -8.70 -22.17
N VAL A 194 -21.17 -8.25 -21.04
CA VAL A 194 -20.55 -9.09 -20.00
C VAL A 194 -20.99 -8.54 -18.62
N PRO A 195 -22.30 -8.54 -18.31
CA PRO A 195 -22.83 -7.95 -17.07
C PRO A 195 -22.24 -8.58 -15.81
N ASP A 196 -21.96 -9.89 -15.84
CA ASP A 196 -21.34 -10.62 -14.74
C ASP A 196 -19.97 -10.02 -14.32
N ALA A 197 -19.28 -9.32 -15.22
CA ALA A 197 -18.04 -8.66 -14.89
C ALA A 197 -18.23 -7.45 -13.97
N LEU A 198 -19.30 -6.67 -14.14
CA LEU A 198 -19.64 -5.58 -13.22
C LEU A 198 -20.06 -6.12 -11.86
N ASP A 199 -20.85 -7.18 -11.83
CA ASP A 199 -21.27 -7.82 -10.58
C ASP A 199 -20.08 -8.44 -9.84
N GLY A 200 -19.10 -8.98 -10.59
CA GLY A 200 -17.84 -9.43 -10.03
C GLY A 200 -17.00 -8.30 -9.44
N ALA A 201 -16.95 -7.14 -10.10
CA ALA A 201 -16.24 -5.97 -9.59
C ALA A 201 -16.89 -5.42 -8.29
N ARG A 202 -18.23 -5.39 -8.23
CA ARG A 202 -18.96 -5.04 -7.00
C ARG A 202 -18.66 -6.04 -5.88
N ALA A 203 -18.76 -7.33 -6.16
CA ALA A 203 -18.47 -8.37 -5.17
C ALA A 203 -17.02 -8.33 -4.68
N LEU A 204 -16.05 -8.03 -5.53
CA LEU A 204 -14.66 -7.81 -5.11
C LEU A 204 -14.56 -6.60 -4.19
N ALA A 205 -15.18 -5.48 -4.55
CA ALA A 205 -15.17 -4.27 -3.72
C ALA A 205 -15.83 -4.52 -2.35
N ASP A 206 -16.91 -5.32 -2.32
CA ASP A 206 -17.64 -5.65 -1.08
C ASP A 206 -16.82 -6.52 -0.11
N LEU A 207 -15.84 -7.26 -0.59
CA LEU A 207 -14.89 -8.01 0.28
C LEU A 207 -13.85 -7.11 0.94
N CYS A 208 -13.56 -5.95 0.37
CA CYS A 208 -12.45 -5.10 0.79
C CYS A 208 -12.90 -4.13 1.88
N HIS A 209 -12.84 -4.55 3.13
CA HIS A 209 -13.24 -3.73 4.29
C HIS A 209 -12.08 -2.95 4.93
N PHE A 210 -10.84 -3.31 4.61
CA PHE A 210 -9.65 -2.66 5.18
C PHE A 210 -9.60 -1.17 4.86
N SER A 211 -9.37 -0.35 5.88
CA SER A 211 -9.11 1.08 5.79
C SER A 211 -7.72 1.42 6.33
N MET A 212 -7.12 2.49 5.83
CA MET A 212 -5.90 3.04 6.44
C MET A 212 -6.14 3.57 7.87
N ASP A 213 -7.38 3.85 8.23
CA ASP A 213 -7.76 4.26 9.58
C ASP A 213 -7.69 3.09 10.59
N ASP A 214 -7.68 1.82 10.11
CA ASP A 214 -7.49 0.63 10.94
C ASP A 214 -6.05 0.47 11.43
N LEU A 215 -5.12 1.28 10.88
CA LEU A 215 -3.72 1.25 11.28
C LEU A 215 -3.49 2.13 12.50
N SER A 216 -3.18 1.52 13.63
CA SER A 216 -2.67 2.18 14.81
C SER A 216 -1.16 2.00 14.91
N TYR A 217 -0.47 3.03 15.37
CA TYR A 217 0.96 2.93 15.63
C TYR A 217 1.15 2.25 17.00
N GLU A 218 1.70 1.05 16.99
CA GLU A 218 2.06 0.32 18.21
C GLU A 218 3.55 0.42 18.43
N TYR A 219 3.95 1.16 19.47
CA TYR A 219 5.34 1.19 19.87
C TYR A 219 5.71 -0.09 20.64
N PRO A 220 6.96 -0.56 20.54
CA PRO A 220 7.40 -1.71 21.31
C PRO A 220 7.16 -1.48 22.81
N ASP A 221 6.45 -2.40 23.43
CA ASP A 221 6.19 -2.38 24.86
C ASP A 221 7.34 -3.14 25.57
N GLU A 222 8.39 -2.43 25.93
CA GLU A 222 9.50 -3.01 26.66
C GLU A 222 9.13 -3.16 28.14
N LEU A 223 9.47 -4.29 28.75
CA LEU A 223 9.34 -4.51 30.19
C LEU A 223 10.19 -3.46 30.94
N LYS A 224 9.52 -2.59 31.69
CA LYS A 224 10.20 -1.56 32.48
C LYS A 224 10.62 -2.08 33.85
N PRO A 225 11.84 -1.74 34.32
CA PRO A 225 12.27 -2.11 35.66
C PRO A 225 11.29 -1.59 36.73
N GLY A 226 10.91 -2.44 37.65
CA GLY A 226 10.07 -2.04 38.79
C GLY A 226 8.57 -1.94 38.53
N GLY A 227 8.04 -2.49 37.41
CA GLY A 227 6.61 -2.56 37.15
C GLY A 227 5.93 -1.22 36.83
N ARG A 228 6.70 -0.19 36.46
CA ARG A 228 6.17 1.11 36.04
C ARG A 228 5.55 1.04 34.67
N THR A 229 4.50 1.83 34.43
CA THR A 229 4.01 2.08 33.07
C THR A 229 5.05 2.89 32.26
N ALA A 230 4.96 2.87 30.94
CA ALA A 230 5.86 3.64 30.09
C ALA A 230 5.83 5.15 30.45
N MET A 231 4.65 5.69 30.75
CA MET A 231 4.53 7.10 31.13
C MET A 231 5.18 7.39 32.50
N GLN A 232 4.99 6.50 33.48
CA GLN A 232 5.62 6.63 34.79
C GLN A 232 7.15 6.55 34.69
N GLU A 233 7.66 5.65 33.86
CA GLU A 233 9.12 5.53 33.65
C GLU A 233 9.66 6.77 32.93
N LEU A 234 8.98 7.26 31.88
CA LEU A 234 9.40 8.47 31.20
C LEU A 234 9.44 9.66 32.14
N ALA A 235 8.39 9.87 32.94
CA ALA A 235 8.35 10.95 33.92
C ALA A 235 9.50 10.83 34.92
N PHE A 236 9.76 9.63 35.46
CA PHE A 236 10.87 9.36 36.36
C PHE A 236 12.23 9.72 35.75
N GLN A 237 12.50 9.25 34.52
CA GLN A 237 13.78 9.55 33.83
C GLN A 237 13.92 11.02 33.47
N THR A 238 12.82 11.69 33.12
CA THR A 238 12.79 13.13 32.83
C THR A 238 13.18 13.96 34.04
N TRP A 239 12.55 13.72 35.20
CA TRP A 239 12.86 14.45 36.43
C TRP A 239 14.28 14.15 36.93
N ARG A 240 14.72 12.90 36.85
CA ARG A 240 16.09 12.52 37.18
C ARG A 240 17.13 13.19 36.25
N GLY A 241 16.80 13.37 34.96
CA GLY A 241 17.61 14.13 34.01
C GLY A 241 17.65 15.60 34.36
N ALA A 242 16.52 16.18 34.73
CA ALA A 242 16.43 17.59 35.13
C ALA A 242 17.26 17.87 36.39
N GLU A 243 17.19 17.04 37.41
CA GLU A 243 18.03 17.16 38.62
C GLU A 243 19.51 17.10 38.30
N LYS A 244 19.93 16.27 37.35
CA LYS A 244 21.32 16.19 36.90
C LYS A 244 21.79 17.45 36.18
N HIS A 245 20.92 18.08 35.40
CA HIS A 245 21.21 19.31 34.66
C HIS A 245 21.15 20.58 35.56
N TYR A 246 20.33 20.57 36.59
CA TYR A 246 20.10 21.65 37.55
C TYR A 246 20.30 21.16 38.98
N PRO A 247 21.60 20.97 39.40
CA PRO A 247 21.88 20.33 40.70
C PRO A 247 21.43 21.17 41.90
N ASP A 248 21.42 22.50 41.79
CA ASP A 248 21.04 23.39 42.88
C ASP A 248 19.50 23.49 43.02
N ALA A 249 18.83 23.81 41.92
CA ALA A 249 17.36 23.85 41.83
C ALA A 249 16.90 23.89 40.38
N ILE A 250 15.84 23.14 40.03
CA ILE A 250 15.21 23.19 38.71
C ILE A 250 14.46 24.52 38.60
N PRO A 251 14.77 25.39 37.61
CA PRO A 251 14.04 26.67 37.45
C PRO A 251 12.55 26.46 37.22
N ASP A 252 11.70 27.30 37.77
CA ASP A 252 10.23 27.22 37.65
C ASP A 252 9.77 27.12 36.20
N LYS A 253 10.38 27.90 35.31
CA LYS A 253 10.09 27.87 33.87
C LYS A 253 10.37 26.52 33.24
N VAL A 254 11.49 25.88 33.61
CA VAL A 254 11.84 24.54 33.11
C VAL A 254 10.85 23.48 33.65
N SER A 255 10.56 23.54 34.94
CA SER A 255 9.58 22.69 35.58
C SER A 255 8.20 22.78 34.90
N ALA A 256 7.77 23.98 34.54
CA ALA A 256 6.51 24.22 33.85
C ALA A 256 6.52 23.59 32.43
N TYR A 257 7.61 23.73 31.68
CA TYR A 257 7.74 23.10 30.37
C TYR A 257 7.74 21.56 30.46
N LEU A 258 8.51 20.97 31.36
CA LEU A 258 8.53 19.52 31.56
C LEU A 258 7.14 18.96 31.89
N LYS A 259 6.41 19.61 32.81
CA LYS A 259 5.03 19.21 33.14
C LYS A 259 4.11 19.29 31.93
N HIS A 260 4.18 20.38 31.17
CA HIS A 260 3.36 20.60 29.99
C HIS A 260 3.62 19.52 28.91
N GLU A 261 4.90 19.26 28.61
CA GLU A 261 5.27 18.27 27.61
C GLU A 261 4.89 16.85 28.06
N LEU A 262 5.10 16.47 29.31
CA LEU A 262 4.71 15.16 29.84
C LEU A 262 3.18 14.94 29.73
N ILE A 263 2.37 15.95 30.03
CA ILE A 263 0.91 15.87 29.83
C ILE A 263 0.57 15.64 28.34
N LEU A 264 1.24 16.33 27.44
CA LEU A 264 1.01 16.19 26.01
C LEU A 264 1.41 14.79 25.52
N ILE A 265 2.56 14.28 25.94
CA ILE A 265 3.06 12.95 25.61
C ILE A 265 2.09 11.86 26.12
N GLU A 266 1.53 12.04 27.33
CA GLU A 266 0.54 11.13 27.88
C GLU A 266 -0.75 11.13 27.06
N ARG A 267 -1.28 12.31 26.73
CA ARG A 267 -2.50 12.45 25.90
C ARG A 267 -2.34 11.83 24.50
N LEU A 268 -1.14 11.88 23.92
CA LEU A 268 -0.82 11.32 22.62
C LEU A 268 -0.42 9.83 22.70
N ASN A 269 -0.28 9.28 23.91
CA ASN A 269 0.15 7.89 24.15
C ASN A 269 1.47 7.53 23.45
N ILE A 270 2.46 8.44 23.45
CA ILE A 270 3.75 8.27 22.77
C ILE A 270 4.95 8.10 23.72
N ALA A 271 4.71 7.90 25.01
CA ALA A 271 5.76 7.66 26.00
C ALA A 271 6.71 6.51 25.62
N PRO A 272 6.25 5.35 25.09
CA PRO A 272 7.14 4.28 24.65
C PRO A 272 8.15 4.73 23.59
N TYR A 273 7.76 5.59 22.65
CA TYR A 273 8.67 6.15 21.65
C TYR A 273 9.81 6.95 22.27
N PHE A 274 9.50 7.82 23.23
CA PHE A 274 10.52 8.59 23.95
C PHE A 274 11.49 7.71 24.70
N LEU A 275 11.00 6.66 25.35
CA LEU A 275 11.84 5.70 26.07
C LEU A 275 12.75 4.89 25.13
N THR A 276 12.24 4.45 23.99
CA THR A 276 13.04 3.77 22.97
C THR A 276 14.20 4.66 22.49
N VAL A 277 13.92 5.93 22.17
CA VAL A 277 14.96 6.90 21.77
C VAL A 277 15.95 7.16 22.90
N PHE A 278 15.47 7.31 24.14
CA PHE A 278 16.32 7.47 25.33
C PHE A 278 17.27 6.28 25.50
N ASP A 279 16.79 5.05 25.34
CA ASP A 279 17.62 3.84 25.50
C ASP A 279 18.68 3.74 24.39
N ILE A 280 18.34 4.10 23.14
CA ILE A 280 19.30 4.18 22.03
C ILE A 280 20.41 5.19 22.36
N VAL A 281 20.02 6.40 22.80
CA VAL A 281 20.99 7.46 23.14
C VAL A 281 21.84 7.06 24.35
N ARG A 282 21.23 6.47 25.37
CA ARG A 282 21.94 5.96 26.57
C ARG A 282 22.95 4.89 26.20
N PHE A 283 22.59 3.94 25.35
CA PHE A 283 23.48 2.90 24.85
C PHE A 283 24.66 3.50 24.07
N ALA A 284 24.40 4.41 23.14
CA ALA A 284 25.42 5.04 22.32
C ALA A 284 26.41 5.86 23.17
N ARG A 285 25.90 6.68 24.10
CA ARG A 285 26.74 7.47 25.03
C ARG A 285 27.56 6.57 25.94
N GLY A 286 26.99 5.45 26.42
CA GLY A 286 27.73 4.46 27.23
C GLY A 286 28.89 3.79 26.50
N ARG A 287 28.91 3.83 25.18
CA ARG A 287 30.01 3.35 24.32
C ARG A 287 30.87 4.45 23.73
N GLY A 288 30.70 5.70 24.17
CA GLY A 288 31.46 6.85 23.64
C GLY A 288 31.09 7.25 22.23
N ILE A 289 29.94 6.79 21.73
CA ILE A 289 29.43 7.16 20.40
C ILE A 289 28.73 8.52 20.50
N LEU A 290 29.11 9.45 19.63
CA LEU A 290 28.54 10.79 19.59
C LEU A 290 27.08 10.73 19.14
N CYS A 291 26.17 11.33 19.92
CA CYS A 291 24.75 11.47 19.61
C CYS A 291 24.35 12.94 19.59
N GLN A 292 23.56 13.32 18.60
CA GLN A 292 23.02 14.68 18.48
C GLN A 292 21.53 14.61 18.17
N GLY A 293 20.72 15.39 18.92
CA GLY A 293 19.32 15.64 18.59
C GLY A 293 19.18 16.54 17.36
N ARG A 294 18.18 16.25 16.52
CA ARG A 294 17.84 17.06 15.34
C ARG A 294 16.33 17.27 15.22
N GLY A 295 15.95 18.30 14.45
CA GLY A 295 14.56 18.62 14.20
C GLY A 295 13.85 19.15 15.43
N SER A 296 12.54 18.92 15.53
CA SER A 296 11.70 19.41 16.62
C SER A 296 12.09 18.85 17.99
N ALA A 297 12.64 17.64 18.05
CA ALA A 297 13.10 17.03 19.29
C ALA A 297 14.20 17.85 19.98
N ALA A 298 15.00 18.63 19.24
CA ALA A 298 16.02 19.52 19.80
C ALA A 298 15.42 20.66 20.63
N ASN A 299 14.12 20.96 20.48
CA ASN A 299 13.41 22.00 21.21
C ASN A 299 12.57 21.44 22.37
N SER A 300 12.54 20.14 22.57
CA SER A 300 11.80 19.49 23.67
C SER A 300 12.62 19.52 24.96
N ALA A 301 12.01 20.00 26.04
CA ALA A 301 12.61 19.98 27.36
C ALA A 301 12.72 18.55 27.92
N VAL A 302 11.76 17.68 27.60
CA VAL A 302 11.79 16.24 27.96
C VAL A 302 12.97 15.54 27.26
N CYS A 303 13.22 15.83 25.97
CA CYS A 303 14.36 15.27 25.25
C CYS A 303 15.70 15.77 25.75
#